data_8de983e1e60e590846dc083a5b50bc1c
#
_entry.id   8de983e1e60e590846dc083a5b50bc1c
#
_cell.length_a   1.000
_cell.length_b   1.000
_cell.length_c   1.000
_cell.angle_alpha   90.00
_cell.angle_beta   90.00
_cell.angle_gamma   90.00
#
_symmetry.space_group_name_H-M   'P 1'
#
loop_
_entity.id
_entity.type
_entity.pdbx_description
1 polymer ?
#
loop_
_entity_poly.entity_id
_entity_poly.type
_entity_poly.pdbx_seq_one_letter_code
_entity_poly.pdbx_strand_id
1 'polypeptide(L)'
;MKKILVAAMSMIMLLSSISAFGWGPKGHDVVAAIAEQHLTKKAKKAIDEILDGKSIVYYSSWMDNIQNSPYWENGYNKTKTWHYANVDKGHTYQTMPKNEAGDVITGLEFLTKELTENYDNLTDSTRADYVKMIVHMVGDMHCPMHAGRLSDRGGNGTKVKWFGQNTNLHSIWDSKMIDSARKWSYSEWVDQLDRTDKNFKSSVMRGTYEEWFKETVEGAASIYEYVESMGKDNPNLSYQFVYDFSHLLEDRLLVGGYRLAYVLNMIFG
;
A
#
# COMPACT_ATOMS: atom_id res chain seq x y z
N MET A 1 37.13 -41.59 -33.63
CA MET A 1 36.33 -40.38 -33.84
C MET A 1 35.35 -40.26 -32.67
N LYS A 2 35.71 -39.44 -31.70
CA LYS A 2 34.87 -39.22 -30.49
C LYS A 2 33.92 -38.07 -30.78
N LYS A 3 32.62 -38.33 -30.76
CA LYS A 3 31.59 -37.31 -30.85
C LYS A 3 31.46 -36.60 -29.47
N ILE A 4 31.82 -35.33 -29.41
CA ILE A 4 31.62 -34.49 -28.28
C ILE A 4 30.17 -34.01 -28.33
N LEU A 5 29.36 -34.45 -27.37
CA LEU A 5 28.01 -34.00 -27.18
C LEU A 5 28.08 -32.68 -26.36
N VAL A 6 27.84 -31.54 -26.99
CA VAL A 6 27.70 -30.26 -26.31
C VAL A 6 26.27 -30.17 -25.82
N ALA A 7 26.05 -30.36 -24.53
CA ALA A 7 24.76 -30.08 -23.88
C ALA A 7 24.64 -28.58 -23.69
N ALA A 8 23.81 -27.91 -24.48
CA ALA A 8 23.41 -26.55 -24.27
C ALA A 8 22.43 -26.52 -23.06
N MET A 9 22.92 -26.13 -21.91
CA MET A 9 22.10 -25.86 -20.76
C MET A 9 21.41 -24.51 -20.96
N SER A 10 20.18 -24.55 -21.49
CA SER A 10 19.32 -23.36 -21.58
C SER A 10 18.93 -22.95 -20.15
N MET A 11 19.59 -21.94 -19.65
CA MET A 11 19.23 -21.27 -18.40
C MET A 11 17.94 -20.47 -18.66
N ILE A 12 16.79 -21.09 -18.39
CA ILE A 12 15.52 -20.39 -18.33
C ILE A 12 15.59 -19.46 -17.12
N MET A 13 15.92 -18.18 -17.34
CA MET A 13 15.63 -17.13 -16.39
C MET A 13 14.10 -17.05 -16.28
N LEU A 14 13.56 -17.66 -15.23
CA LEU A 14 12.24 -17.31 -14.74
C LEU A 14 12.31 -15.83 -14.35
N LEU A 15 11.87 -14.96 -15.26
CA LEU A 15 11.44 -13.61 -14.94
C LEU A 15 10.20 -13.80 -14.07
N SER A 16 10.40 -13.95 -12.75
CA SER A 16 9.36 -13.72 -11.80
C SER A 16 8.90 -12.27 -12.03
N SER A 17 7.73 -12.11 -12.59
CA SER A 17 7.00 -10.85 -12.57
C SER A 17 6.85 -10.50 -11.08
N ILE A 18 7.73 -9.62 -10.58
CA ILE A 18 7.56 -9.03 -9.27
C ILE A 18 6.31 -8.17 -9.43
N SER A 19 5.17 -8.68 -8.98
CA SER A 19 3.96 -7.90 -8.81
C SER A 19 4.34 -6.73 -7.92
N ALA A 20 4.02 -5.51 -8.33
CA ALA A 20 4.18 -4.34 -7.50
C ALA A 20 3.10 -4.45 -6.41
N PHE A 21 3.52 -4.76 -5.21
CA PHE A 21 2.70 -4.74 -4.02
C PHE A 21 2.83 -3.36 -3.37
N GLY A 22 1.81 -2.88 -2.68
CA GLY A 22 1.83 -1.68 -1.85
C GLY A 22 2.82 -1.79 -0.69
N TRP A 23 2.44 -1.33 0.48
CA TRP A 23 3.22 -1.76 1.62
C TRP A 23 3.37 -3.27 1.59
N GLY A 24 4.58 -3.80 1.74
CA GLY A 24 4.75 -5.23 1.97
C GLY A 24 3.94 -5.69 3.20
N PRO A 25 3.78 -7.00 3.42
CA PRO A 25 2.88 -7.53 4.46
C PRO A 25 3.04 -6.85 5.82
N LYS A 26 4.28 -6.55 6.25
CA LYS A 26 4.53 -5.89 7.53
C LYS A 26 3.92 -4.48 7.61
N GLY A 27 4.01 -3.67 6.54
CA GLY A 27 3.44 -2.32 6.55
C GLY A 27 1.92 -2.34 6.57
N HIS A 28 1.30 -3.23 5.79
CA HIS A 28 -0.15 -3.47 5.87
C HIS A 28 -0.59 -3.94 7.25
N ASP A 29 0.16 -4.84 7.89
CA ASP A 29 -0.13 -5.31 9.25
C ASP A 29 -0.06 -4.17 10.26
N VAL A 30 0.92 -3.26 10.15
CA VAL A 30 1.03 -2.09 11.04
C VAL A 30 -0.19 -1.16 10.87
N VAL A 31 -0.54 -0.80 9.62
CA VAL A 31 -1.71 0.05 9.33
C VAL A 31 -2.99 -0.58 9.87
N ALA A 32 -3.22 -1.86 9.58
CA ALA A 32 -4.41 -2.57 10.05
C ALA A 32 -4.45 -2.70 11.57
N ALA A 33 -3.32 -2.99 12.22
CA ALA A 33 -3.27 -3.17 13.67
C ALA A 33 -3.48 -1.84 14.43
N ILE A 34 -2.95 -0.71 13.93
CA ILE A 34 -3.28 0.61 14.46
C ILE A 34 -4.78 0.86 14.31
N ALA A 35 -5.34 0.61 13.13
CA ALA A 35 -6.76 0.81 12.88
C ALA A 35 -7.64 -0.02 13.82
N GLU A 36 -7.31 -1.29 14.03
CA GLU A 36 -8.09 -2.19 14.89
C GLU A 36 -8.18 -1.69 16.35
N GLN A 37 -7.12 -1.05 16.86
CA GLN A 37 -7.10 -0.46 18.20
C GLN A 37 -8.00 0.78 18.35
N HIS A 38 -8.35 1.43 17.22
CA HIS A 38 -9.17 2.64 17.18
C HIS A 38 -10.59 2.44 16.63
N LEU A 39 -11.00 1.18 16.42
CA LEU A 39 -12.39 0.88 16.08
C LEU A 39 -13.33 1.16 17.27
N THR A 40 -14.49 1.75 16.99
CA THR A 40 -15.58 1.80 17.96
C THR A 40 -16.05 0.39 18.30
N LYS A 41 -16.66 0.20 19.46
CA LYS A 41 -17.21 -1.11 19.84
C LYS A 41 -18.22 -1.62 18.82
N LYS A 42 -19.00 -0.72 18.21
CA LYS A 42 -20.00 -1.08 17.19
C LYS A 42 -19.35 -1.52 15.88
N ALA A 43 -18.39 -0.73 15.38
CA ALA A 43 -17.64 -1.08 14.17
C ALA A 43 -16.87 -2.39 14.35
N LYS A 44 -16.17 -2.55 15.48
CA LYS A 44 -15.46 -3.80 15.77
C LYS A 44 -16.38 -5.00 15.73
N LYS A 45 -17.55 -4.94 16.41
CA LYS A 45 -18.51 -6.04 16.41
C LYS A 45 -19.00 -6.36 14.99
N ALA A 46 -19.37 -5.35 14.20
CA ALA A 46 -19.84 -5.55 12.83
C ALA A 46 -18.76 -6.19 11.93
N ILE A 47 -17.52 -5.74 12.05
CA ILE A 47 -16.39 -6.27 11.29
C ILE A 47 -16.06 -7.69 11.73
N ASP A 48 -16.08 -8.00 13.02
CA ASP A 48 -15.86 -9.35 13.55
C ASP A 48 -16.93 -10.34 12.98
N GLU A 49 -18.19 -9.90 12.87
CA GLU A 49 -19.25 -10.69 12.25
C GLU A 49 -19.03 -10.89 10.74
N ILE A 50 -18.66 -9.82 10.00
CA ILE A 50 -18.42 -9.85 8.55
C ILE A 50 -17.21 -10.74 8.21
N LEU A 51 -16.17 -10.72 9.04
CA LEU A 51 -14.91 -11.45 8.81
C LEU A 51 -14.84 -12.81 9.55
N ASP A 52 -15.97 -13.32 10.02
CA ASP A 52 -16.06 -14.61 10.72
C ASP A 52 -15.06 -14.72 11.90
N GLY A 53 -14.99 -13.66 12.72
CA GLY A 53 -14.14 -13.56 13.89
C GLY A 53 -12.65 -13.39 13.61
N LYS A 54 -12.25 -13.15 12.36
CA LYS A 54 -10.85 -12.85 12.02
C LYS A 54 -10.57 -11.36 12.12
N SER A 55 -9.37 -11.04 12.61
CA SER A 55 -8.86 -9.67 12.66
C SER A 55 -8.70 -9.06 11.26
N ILE A 56 -8.84 -7.75 11.14
CA ILE A 56 -8.49 -7.04 9.90
C ILE A 56 -7.01 -7.16 9.56
N VAL A 57 -6.14 -7.37 10.56
CA VAL A 57 -4.70 -7.64 10.35
C VAL A 57 -4.49 -8.95 9.59
N TYR A 58 -5.29 -9.99 9.89
CA TYR A 58 -5.21 -11.27 9.16
C TYR A 58 -5.46 -11.11 7.66
N TYR A 59 -6.26 -10.12 7.27
CA TYR A 59 -6.61 -9.84 5.88
C TYR A 59 -5.89 -8.64 5.28
N SER A 60 -4.96 -8.02 5.98
CA SER A 60 -4.27 -6.80 5.55
C SER A 60 -3.64 -6.90 4.16
N SER A 61 -3.08 -8.06 3.81
CA SER A 61 -2.47 -8.35 2.50
C SER A 61 -3.34 -9.24 1.60
N TRP A 62 -4.64 -9.41 1.92
CA TRP A 62 -5.52 -10.32 1.18
C TRP A 62 -5.64 -9.94 -0.30
N MET A 63 -5.77 -8.66 -0.62
CA MET A 63 -5.95 -8.16 -1.98
C MET A 63 -4.74 -8.48 -2.87
N ASP A 64 -3.53 -8.41 -2.34
CA ASP A 64 -2.31 -8.85 -3.00
C ASP A 64 -2.28 -10.36 -3.23
N ASN A 65 -2.67 -11.12 -2.22
CA ASN A 65 -2.60 -12.58 -2.25
C ASN A 65 -3.57 -13.19 -3.28
N ILE A 66 -4.70 -12.55 -3.55
CA ILE A 66 -5.67 -13.07 -4.52
C ILE A 66 -5.31 -12.81 -5.98
N GLN A 67 -4.37 -11.90 -6.28
CA GLN A 67 -4.00 -11.52 -7.65
C GLN A 67 -3.59 -12.70 -8.55
N ASN A 68 -3.04 -13.76 -7.95
CA ASN A 68 -2.59 -14.95 -8.65
C ASN A 68 -3.48 -16.18 -8.38
N SER A 69 -4.70 -15.95 -7.89
CA SER A 69 -5.64 -17.03 -7.57
C SER A 69 -6.77 -17.10 -8.60
N PRO A 70 -7.44 -18.26 -8.75
CA PRO A 70 -8.67 -18.37 -9.56
C PRO A 70 -9.79 -17.42 -9.09
N TYR A 71 -9.74 -16.97 -7.85
CA TYR A 71 -10.66 -16.01 -7.27
C TYR A 71 -10.57 -14.66 -8.00
N TRP A 72 -9.37 -14.22 -8.35
CA TRP A 72 -9.12 -13.01 -9.11
C TRP A 72 -9.73 -13.05 -10.51
N GLU A 73 -9.61 -14.17 -11.21
CA GLU A 73 -10.14 -14.36 -12.57
C GLU A 73 -11.68 -14.28 -12.60
N ASN A 74 -12.36 -14.60 -11.50
CA ASN A 74 -13.82 -14.61 -11.39
C ASN A 74 -14.45 -13.23 -11.14
N GLY A 75 -13.75 -12.12 -11.37
CA GLY A 75 -14.35 -10.78 -11.31
C GLY A 75 -13.53 -9.69 -10.64
N TYR A 76 -12.46 -10.05 -9.93
CA TYR A 76 -11.61 -9.08 -9.25
C TYR A 76 -10.44 -8.55 -10.07
N ASN A 77 -10.21 -9.05 -11.28
CA ASN A 77 -9.15 -8.60 -12.19
C ASN A 77 -9.25 -7.10 -12.54
N LYS A 78 -10.45 -6.51 -12.49
CA LYS A 78 -10.63 -5.06 -12.71
C LYS A 78 -10.08 -4.21 -11.55
N THR A 79 -9.89 -4.77 -10.36
CA THR A 79 -9.36 -4.04 -9.20
C THR A 79 -7.83 -3.98 -9.17
N LYS A 80 -7.16 -4.51 -10.18
CA LYS A 80 -5.68 -4.51 -10.27
C LYS A 80 -5.07 -3.11 -10.24
N THR A 81 -5.77 -2.11 -10.74
CA THR A 81 -5.33 -0.71 -10.72
C THR A 81 -5.74 0.04 -9.45
N TRP A 82 -6.56 -0.58 -8.60
CA TRP A 82 -7.06 0.04 -7.38
C TRP A 82 -6.01 0.09 -6.24
N HIS A 83 -4.84 -0.49 -6.45
CA HIS A 83 -3.74 -0.41 -5.50
C HIS A 83 -3.01 0.95 -5.52
N TYR A 84 -3.13 1.74 -6.60
CA TYR A 84 -2.32 2.95 -6.80
C TYR A 84 -3.04 4.01 -7.63
N ALA A 85 -2.49 5.23 -7.60
CA ALA A 85 -2.80 6.29 -8.54
C ALA A 85 -1.50 7.06 -8.84
N ASN A 86 -0.89 6.81 -9.99
CA ASN A 86 0.41 7.36 -10.32
C ASN A 86 0.30 8.81 -10.82
N VAL A 87 1.09 9.72 -10.22
CA VAL A 87 1.07 11.16 -10.51
C VAL A 87 2.44 11.64 -10.95
N ASP A 88 2.59 12.01 -12.22
CA ASP A 88 3.84 12.55 -12.75
C ASP A 88 4.12 13.95 -12.21
N LYS A 89 5.39 14.34 -12.24
CA LYS A 89 5.86 15.69 -11.82
C LYS A 89 5.09 16.77 -12.57
N GLY A 90 4.57 17.74 -11.84
CA GLY A 90 3.79 18.85 -12.40
C GLY A 90 2.28 18.53 -12.56
N HIS A 91 1.85 17.35 -12.23
CA HIS A 91 0.44 16.97 -12.16
C HIS A 91 -0.06 16.89 -10.71
N THR A 92 -1.38 16.89 -10.57
CA THR A 92 -2.11 16.54 -9.35
C THR A 92 -3.00 15.34 -9.65
N TYR A 93 -3.65 14.78 -8.63
CA TYR A 93 -4.62 13.71 -8.85
C TYR A 93 -5.71 14.11 -9.87
N GLN A 94 -6.16 15.38 -9.86
CA GLN A 94 -7.20 15.87 -10.79
C GLN A 94 -6.69 16.01 -12.22
N THR A 95 -5.40 16.30 -12.41
CA THR A 95 -4.82 16.58 -13.75
C THR A 95 -4.04 15.39 -14.33
N MET A 96 -3.83 14.34 -13.55
CA MET A 96 -3.17 13.12 -14.05
C MET A 96 -4.07 12.36 -15.04
N PRO A 97 -3.51 11.60 -15.99
CA PRO A 97 -4.29 10.67 -16.81
C PRO A 97 -5.01 9.64 -15.95
N LYS A 98 -6.33 9.49 -16.14
CA LYS A 98 -7.15 8.54 -15.39
C LYS A 98 -7.18 7.17 -16.05
N ASN A 99 -7.16 6.11 -15.26
CA ASN A 99 -7.37 4.75 -15.74
C ASN A 99 -8.88 4.47 -15.82
N GLU A 100 -9.35 3.94 -16.94
CA GLU A 100 -10.76 3.58 -17.13
C GLU A 100 -11.25 2.50 -16.14
N ALA A 101 -10.36 1.62 -15.68
CA ALA A 101 -10.67 0.62 -14.67
C ALA A 101 -10.69 1.18 -13.22
N GLY A 102 -10.42 2.48 -13.06
CA GLY A 102 -10.32 3.15 -11.76
C GLY A 102 -8.91 3.08 -11.17
N ASP A 103 -8.78 3.66 -10.00
CA ASP A 103 -7.57 3.77 -9.19
C ASP A 103 -7.89 3.61 -7.69
N VAL A 104 -6.91 3.77 -6.82
CA VAL A 104 -7.09 3.62 -5.37
C VAL A 104 -8.15 4.55 -4.80
N ILE A 105 -8.27 5.78 -5.29
CA ILE A 105 -9.25 6.75 -4.80
C ILE A 105 -10.65 6.36 -5.23
N THR A 106 -10.86 6.18 -6.54
CA THR A 106 -12.18 5.80 -7.08
C THR A 106 -12.65 4.45 -6.55
N GLY A 107 -11.73 3.51 -6.33
CA GLY A 107 -12.03 2.23 -5.71
C GLY A 107 -12.48 2.36 -4.26
N LEU A 108 -11.79 3.16 -3.44
CA LEU A 108 -12.18 3.43 -2.05
C LEU A 108 -13.53 4.16 -1.96
N GLU A 109 -13.77 5.15 -2.82
CA GLU A 109 -15.06 5.84 -2.90
C GLU A 109 -16.20 4.87 -3.24
N PHE A 110 -15.99 4.00 -4.24
CA PHE A 110 -16.95 2.98 -4.63
C PHE A 110 -17.25 2.01 -3.48
N LEU A 111 -16.24 1.42 -2.87
CA LEU A 111 -16.40 0.43 -1.79
C LEU A 111 -17.08 1.03 -0.56
N THR A 112 -16.69 2.25 -0.19
CA THR A 112 -17.31 2.97 0.94
C THR A 112 -18.78 3.24 0.67
N LYS A 113 -19.11 3.71 -0.53
CA LYS A 113 -20.50 3.95 -0.94
C LYS A 113 -21.35 2.67 -0.91
N GLU A 114 -20.82 1.58 -1.48
CA GLU A 114 -21.53 0.29 -1.48
C GLU A 114 -21.82 -0.22 -0.06
N LEU A 115 -20.84 -0.13 0.85
CA LEU A 115 -21.01 -0.56 2.23
C LEU A 115 -21.87 0.39 3.09
N THR A 116 -22.08 1.65 2.66
CA THR A 116 -22.95 2.60 3.39
C THR A 116 -24.36 2.66 2.83
N GLU A 117 -24.52 2.68 1.49
CA GLU A 117 -25.79 2.93 0.83
C GLU A 117 -26.49 1.64 0.33
N ASN A 118 -25.71 0.60 0.01
CA ASN A 118 -26.22 -0.63 -0.61
C ASN A 118 -26.04 -1.88 0.26
N TYR A 119 -25.65 -1.71 1.52
CA TYR A 119 -25.26 -2.80 2.42
C TYR A 119 -26.23 -4.00 2.40
N ASP A 120 -27.53 -3.74 2.49
CA ASP A 120 -28.56 -4.79 2.57
C ASP A 120 -28.71 -5.59 1.27
N ASN A 121 -28.28 -5.03 0.14
CA ASN A 121 -28.30 -5.69 -1.17
C ASN A 121 -27.06 -6.52 -1.46
N LEU A 122 -26.00 -6.39 -0.65
CA LEU A 122 -24.75 -7.13 -0.80
C LEU A 122 -24.85 -8.50 -0.15
N THR A 123 -24.24 -9.51 -0.76
CA THR A 123 -24.06 -10.81 -0.12
C THR A 123 -23.00 -10.72 1.00
N ASP A 124 -23.05 -11.65 1.97
CA ASP A 124 -22.06 -11.70 3.05
C ASP A 124 -20.62 -11.83 2.51
N SER A 125 -20.42 -12.62 1.47
CA SER A 125 -19.12 -12.75 0.79
C SER A 125 -18.68 -11.42 0.20
N THR A 126 -19.57 -10.68 -0.46
CA THR A 126 -19.24 -9.37 -1.06
C THR A 126 -18.90 -8.34 0.01
N ARG A 127 -19.65 -8.31 1.12
CA ARG A 127 -19.35 -7.45 2.28
C ARG A 127 -17.96 -7.73 2.84
N ALA A 128 -17.65 -9.01 3.04
CA ALA A 128 -16.33 -9.43 3.53
C ALA A 128 -15.20 -9.01 2.58
N ASP A 129 -15.39 -9.19 1.28
CA ASP A 129 -14.38 -8.82 0.30
C ASP A 129 -14.18 -7.30 0.21
N TYR A 130 -15.26 -6.52 0.29
CA TYR A 130 -15.18 -5.05 0.30
C TYR A 130 -14.46 -4.52 1.55
N VAL A 131 -14.72 -5.10 2.72
CA VAL A 131 -13.97 -4.76 3.95
C VAL A 131 -12.48 -5.08 3.79
N LYS A 132 -12.12 -6.26 3.29
CA LYS A 132 -10.72 -6.65 3.05
C LYS A 132 -10.03 -5.72 2.06
N MET A 133 -10.74 -5.31 0.98
CA MET A 133 -10.23 -4.35 0.01
C MET A 133 -9.97 -2.98 0.64
N ILE A 134 -10.91 -2.44 1.42
CA ILE A 134 -10.71 -1.15 2.11
C ILE A 134 -9.51 -1.21 3.04
N VAL A 135 -9.36 -2.28 3.83
CA VAL A 135 -8.23 -2.49 4.74
C VAL A 135 -6.90 -2.41 3.98
N HIS A 136 -6.80 -3.07 2.85
CA HIS A 136 -5.60 -3.08 2.02
C HIS A 136 -5.36 -1.73 1.34
N MET A 137 -6.36 -1.22 0.61
CA MET A 137 -6.25 -0.03 -0.23
C MET A 137 -5.96 1.25 0.56
N VAL A 138 -6.48 1.39 1.79
CA VAL A 138 -6.11 2.53 2.64
C VAL A 138 -4.63 2.45 3.01
N GLY A 139 -4.09 1.27 3.25
CA GLY A 139 -2.64 1.09 3.41
C GLY A 139 -1.88 1.54 2.17
N ASP A 140 -2.25 1.03 1.00
CA ASP A 140 -1.64 1.35 -0.29
C ASP A 140 -1.67 2.86 -0.60
N MET A 141 -2.81 3.51 -0.36
CA MET A 141 -2.97 4.95 -0.57
C MET A 141 -1.97 5.78 0.23
N HIS A 142 -1.44 5.26 1.34
CA HIS A 142 -0.44 5.92 2.17
C HIS A 142 1.00 5.50 1.86
N CYS A 143 1.21 4.52 0.96
CA CYS A 143 2.55 4.15 0.50
C CYS A 143 3.05 5.13 -0.57
N PRO A 144 4.17 5.84 -0.37
CA PRO A 144 4.62 6.87 -1.32
C PRO A 144 4.77 6.37 -2.75
N MET A 145 5.24 5.16 -2.99
CA MET A 145 5.43 4.68 -4.36
C MET A 145 4.12 4.26 -5.04
N HIS A 146 3.01 4.14 -4.32
CA HIS A 146 1.66 4.00 -4.87
C HIS A 146 1.06 5.33 -5.37
N ALA A 147 1.71 6.45 -5.02
CA ALA A 147 1.49 7.78 -5.59
C ALA A 147 2.68 8.21 -6.47
N GLY A 148 3.56 7.27 -6.85
CA GLY A 148 4.74 7.53 -7.68
C GLY A 148 4.40 7.92 -9.11
N ARG A 149 5.41 8.18 -9.93
CA ARG A 149 5.22 8.66 -11.30
C ARG A 149 4.63 7.61 -12.23
N LEU A 150 3.71 7.99 -13.11
CA LEU A 150 3.18 7.12 -14.16
C LEU A 150 4.28 6.71 -15.15
N SER A 151 5.14 7.66 -15.51
CA SER A 151 6.25 7.49 -16.47
C SER A 151 7.24 6.40 -16.09
N ASP A 152 7.38 6.07 -14.80
CA ASP A 152 8.25 5.01 -14.29
C ASP A 152 7.49 3.88 -13.57
N ARG A 153 6.18 3.87 -13.68
CA ARG A 153 5.30 2.86 -13.07
C ARG A 153 5.44 2.82 -11.54
N GLY A 154 5.31 4.00 -10.91
CA GLY A 154 5.38 4.12 -9.45
C GLY A 154 6.76 3.78 -8.89
N GLY A 155 7.85 4.15 -9.54
CA GLY A 155 9.21 3.86 -9.09
C GLY A 155 9.77 2.49 -9.51
N ASN A 156 8.98 1.64 -10.18
CA ASN A 156 9.47 0.35 -10.71
C ASN A 156 10.52 0.54 -11.82
N GLY A 157 10.39 1.62 -12.60
CA GLY A 157 11.35 2.01 -13.63
C GLY A 157 12.61 2.66 -13.07
N THR A 158 12.57 3.28 -11.91
CA THR A 158 13.70 3.96 -11.28
C THR A 158 14.64 2.93 -10.62
N LYS A 159 15.74 2.61 -11.33
CA LYS A 159 16.74 1.66 -10.85
C LYS A 159 17.64 2.32 -9.80
N VAL A 160 17.84 1.60 -8.69
CA VAL A 160 18.69 2.02 -7.58
C VAL A 160 19.38 0.78 -6.97
N LYS A 161 20.38 1.03 -6.13
CA LYS A 161 20.93 0.00 -5.24
C LYS A 161 20.42 0.26 -3.82
N TRP A 162 20.17 -0.81 -3.10
CA TRP A 162 19.85 -0.80 -1.68
C TRP A 162 20.95 -1.53 -0.93
N PHE A 163 21.75 -0.80 -0.15
CA PHE A 163 22.94 -1.35 0.49
C PHE A 163 23.83 -2.13 -0.49
N GLY A 164 24.05 -1.60 -1.69
CA GLY A 164 24.85 -2.21 -2.74
C GLY A 164 24.14 -3.24 -3.63
N GLN A 165 22.93 -3.68 -3.29
CA GLN A 165 22.17 -4.66 -4.05
C GLN A 165 21.23 -3.98 -5.06
N ASN A 166 21.24 -4.41 -6.32
CA ASN A 166 20.37 -3.87 -7.35
C ASN A 166 18.89 -4.08 -7.02
N THR A 167 18.09 -3.03 -7.18
CA THR A 167 16.64 -3.05 -6.96
C THR A 167 15.98 -1.88 -7.73
N ASN A 168 14.76 -1.53 -7.36
CA ASN A 168 14.08 -0.32 -7.81
C ASN A 168 13.50 0.45 -6.63
N LEU A 169 13.12 1.71 -6.87
CA LEU A 169 12.64 2.60 -5.82
C LEU A 169 11.32 2.11 -5.19
N HIS A 170 10.42 1.54 -6.00
CA HIS A 170 9.16 0.95 -5.55
C HIS A 170 9.40 -0.16 -4.50
N SER A 171 10.23 -1.16 -4.84
CA SER A 171 10.53 -2.29 -3.92
C SER A 171 11.22 -1.86 -2.62
N ILE A 172 11.86 -0.70 -2.60
CA ILE A 172 12.42 -0.17 -1.35
C ILE A 172 11.27 0.22 -0.41
N TRP A 173 10.32 0.97 -0.91
CA TRP A 173 9.21 1.48 -0.10
C TRP A 173 8.21 0.38 0.28
N ASP A 174 7.94 -0.55 -0.61
CA ASP A 174 7.05 -1.66 -0.29
C ASP A 174 7.54 -2.52 0.88
N SER A 175 8.84 -2.80 0.94
CA SER A 175 9.30 -3.82 1.86
C SER A 175 10.61 -3.50 2.58
N LYS A 176 11.62 -2.97 1.85
CA LYS A 176 12.97 -2.91 2.38
C LYS A 176 13.17 -1.80 3.40
N MET A 177 12.45 -0.68 3.22
CA MET A 177 12.56 0.50 4.06
C MET A 177 12.12 0.22 5.49
N ILE A 178 10.97 -0.40 5.69
CA ILE A 178 10.43 -0.72 7.02
C ILE A 178 11.38 -1.64 7.81
N ASP A 179 11.94 -2.66 7.14
CA ASP A 179 12.88 -3.59 7.77
C ASP A 179 14.26 -2.97 8.03
N SER A 180 14.65 -1.97 7.26
CA SER A 180 15.92 -1.29 7.45
C SER A 180 15.84 -0.17 8.48
N ALA A 181 14.68 0.48 8.60
CA ALA A 181 14.45 1.49 9.63
C ALA A 181 14.45 0.88 11.03
N ARG A 182 13.73 -0.21 11.24
CA ARG A 182 13.68 -0.94 12.51
C ARG A 182 13.46 -2.44 12.27
N LYS A 183 14.12 -3.29 13.03
CA LYS A 183 13.95 -4.76 13.02
C LYS A 183 12.76 -5.21 13.88
N TRP A 184 11.74 -4.40 13.98
CA TRP A 184 10.57 -4.66 14.79
C TRP A 184 9.57 -5.57 14.08
N SER A 185 8.80 -6.33 14.86
CA SER A 185 7.54 -6.92 14.45
C SER A 185 6.51 -5.82 14.18
N TYR A 186 5.39 -6.15 13.51
CA TYR A 186 4.33 -5.16 13.33
C TYR A 186 3.76 -4.65 14.67
N SER A 187 3.67 -5.51 15.68
CA SER A 187 3.18 -5.10 17.00
C SER A 187 4.12 -4.15 17.73
N GLU A 188 5.44 -4.33 17.62
CA GLU A 188 6.41 -3.39 18.16
C GLU A 188 6.34 -2.04 17.42
N TRP A 189 6.13 -2.04 16.10
CA TRP A 189 5.86 -0.82 15.34
C TRP A 189 4.64 -0.08 15.89
N VAL A 190 3.52 -0.78 16.08
CA VAL A 190 2.28 -0.20 16.62
C VAL A 190 2.52 0.39 18.02
N ASP A 191 3.14 -0.35 18.92
CA ASP A 191 3.44 0.09 20.28
C ASP A 191 4.29 1.36 20.34
N GLN A 192 5.13 1.59 19.34
CA GLN A 192 5.98 2.78 19.29
C GLN A 192 5.34 3.94 18.54
N LEU A 193 4.57 3.69 17.49
CA LEU A 193 3.94 4.74 16.68
C LEU A 193 2.67 5.29 17.32
N ASP A 194 1.81 4.44 17.88
CA ASP A 194 0.49 4.83 18.40
C ASP A 194 0.56 5.49 19.78
N ARG A 195 1.43 6.50 19.91
CA ARG A 195 1.66 7.27 21.16
C ARG A 195 1.29 8.74 20.99
N THR A 196 0.27 9.03 20.19
CA THR A 196 -0.15 10.39 19.91
C THR A 196 -1.34 10.81 20.78
N ASP A 197 -1.56 12.13 20.91
CA ASP A 197 -2.71 12.67 21.60
C ASP A 197 -3.99 12.69 20.75
N LYS A 198 -5.11 13.02 21.40
CA LYS A 198 -6.41 13.09 20.73
C LYS A 198 -6.49 14.19 19.67
N ASN A 199 -5.74 15.29 19.84
CA ASN A 199 -5.78 16.41 18.90
C ASN A 199 -5.11 16.01 17.59
N PHE A 200 -3.96 15.37 17.66
CA PHE A 200 -3.28 14.82 16.49
C PHE A 200 -4.19 13.82 15.76
N LYS A 201 -4.73 12.82 16.46
CA LYS A 201 -5.65 11.83 15.87
C LYS A 201 -6.81 12.50 15.14
N SER A 202 -7.48 13.44 15.79
CA SER A 202 -8.62 14.16 15.21
C SER A 202 -8.23 15.03 14.01
N SER A 203 -7.01 15.57 13.97
CA SER A 203 -6.54 16.40 12.85
C SER A 203 -6.27 15.58 11.61
N VAL A 204 -5.60 14.44 11.75
CA VAL A 204 -5.21 13.58 10.59
C VAL A 204 -6.37 12.80 9.98
N MET A 205 -7.45 12.57 10.75
CA MET A 205 -8.65 11.91 10.26
C MET A 205 -9.56 12.82 9.42
N ARG A 206 -9.36 14.15 9.46
CA ARG A 206 -10.17 15.08 8.66
C ARG A 206 -9.78 15.02 7.19
N GLY A 207 -10.76 15.18 6.32
CA GLY A 207 -10.55 15.28 4.88
C GLY A 207 -11.17 14.13 4.10
N THR A 208 -10.87 14.10 2.81
CA THR A 208 -11.31 13.12 1.83
C THR A 208 -10.15 12.21 1.41
N TYR A 209 -10.44 11.12 0.71
CA TYR A 209 -9.41 10.26 0.15
C TYR A 209 -8.44 11.03 -0.76
N GLU A 210 -8.94 11.96 -1.54
CA GLU A 210 -8.13 12.78 -2.44
C GLU A 210 -7.19 13.73 -1.67
N GLU A 211 -7.68 14.39 -0.61
CA GLU A 211 -6.85 15.25 0.24
C GLU A 211 -5.77 14.45 0.96
N TRP A 212 -6.08 13.26 1.46
CA TRP A 212 -5.10 12.36 2.07
C TRP A 212 -4.08 11.86 1.06
N PHE A 213 -4.53 11.51 -0.14
CA PHE A 213 -3.64 11.06 -1.21
C PHE A 213 -2.66 12.14 -1.65
N LYS A 214 -3.07 13.42 -1.64
CA LYS A 214 -2.18 14.54 -1.94
C LYS A 214 -0.94 14.54 -1.04
N GLU A 215 -1.08 14.26 0.24
CA GLU A 215 0.06 14.15 1.17
C GLU A 215 1.02 13.02 0.76
N THR A 216 0.49 11.91 0.25
CA THR A 216 1.30 10.78 -0.24
C THR A 216 2.04 11.16 -1.53
N VAL A 217 1.41 11.91 -2.44
CA VAL A 217 2.05 12.47 -3.64
C VAL A 217 3.21 13.39 -3.27
N GLU A 218 3.03 14.25 -2.26
CA GLU A 218 4.08 15.16 -1.76
C GLU A 218 5.25 14.37 -1.17
N GLY A 219 4.96 13.32 -0.41
CA GLY A 219 5.98 12.39 0.09
C GLY A 219 6.73 11.68 -1.04
N ALA A 220 6.02 11.18 -2.05
CA ALA A 220 6.64 10.57 -3.22
C ALA A 220 7.55 11.57 -3.97
N ALA A 221 7.09 12.81 -4.16
CA ALA A 221 7.87 13.85 -4.82
C ALA A 221 9.22 14.10 -4.12
N SER A 222 9.22 14.20 -2.78
CA SER A 222 10.46 14.40 -2.01
C SER A 222 11.46 13.25 -2.17
N ILE A 223 10.97 12.01 -2.27
CA ILE A 223 11.79 10.83 -2.51
C ILE A 223 12.45 10.88 -3.89
N TYR A 224 11.67 11.22 -4.93
CA TYR A 224 12.20 11.36 -6.28
C TYR A 224 13.23 12.50 -6.37
N GLU A 225 12.97 13.64 -5.74
CA GLU A 225 13.90 14.77 -5.70
C GLU A 225 15.23 14.38 -5.05
N TYR A 226 15.17 13.62 -3.95
CA TYR A 226 16.38 13.09 -3.31
C TYR A 226 17.19 12.21 -4.27
N VAL A 227 16.53 11.24 -4.91
CA VAL A 227 17.20 10.31 -5.84
C VAL A 227 17.79 11.05 -7.05
N GLU A 228 17.03 11.99 -7.62
CA GLU A 228 17.47 12.83 -8.75
C GLU A 228 18.65 13.73 -8.38
N SER A 229 18.67 14.28 -7.15
CA SER A 229 19.77 15.14 -6.65
C SER A 229 21.12 14.43 -6.57
N MET A 230 21.12 13.11 -6.49
CA MET A 230 22.37 12.33 -6.49
C MET A 230 23.09 12.36 -7.84
N GLY A 231 22.41 12.74 -8.93
CA GLY A 231 23.00 12.94 -10.26
C GLY A 231 23.68 11.70 -10.85
N LYS A 232 23.20 10.49 -10.50
CA LYS A 232 23.79 9.21 -10.88
C LYS A 232 22.75 8.27 -11.43
N ASP A 233 23.10 7.52 -12.45
CA ASP A 233 22.35 6.33 -12.83
C ASP A 233 22.52 5.24 -11.76
N ASN A 234 21.42 4.63 -11.35
CA ASN A 234 21.42 3.54 -10.37
C ASN A 234 22.14 3.89 -9.04
N PRO A 235 21.76 5.00 -8.35
CA PRO A 235 22.43 5.44 -7.13
C PRO A 235 22.29 4.41 -6.00
N ASN A 236 23.27 4.39 -5.10
CA ASN A 236 23.24 3.49 -3.94
C ASN A 236 22.58 4.19 -2.74
N LEU A 237 21.37 3.79 -2.42
CA LEU A 237 20.62 4.22 -1.24
C LEU A 237 20.96 3.29 -0.06
N SER A 238 21.21 3.89 1.11
CA SER A 238 21.62 3.13 2.30
C SER A 238 21.29 3.91 3.59
N TYR A 239 22.11 3.84 4.60
CA TYR A 239 21.86 4.43 5.93
C TYR A 239 21.40 5.90 5.89
N GLN A 240 21.97 6.73 5.03
CA GLN A 240 21.57 8.14 4.92
C GLN A 240 20.13 8.25 4.44
N PHE A 241 19.74 7.49 3.42
CA PHE A 241 18.36 7.45 2.93
C PHE A 241 17.39 6.97 4.01
N VAL A 242 17.77 5.91 4.73
CA VAL A 242 16.95 5.41 5.86
C VAL A 242 16.78 6.49 6.92
N TYR A 243 17.85 7.19 7.29
CA TYR A 243 17.80 8.27 8.28
C TYR A 243 16.89 9.41 7.82
N ASP A 244 17.04 9.89 6.58
CA ASP A 244 16.31 11.02 6.04
C ASP A 244 14.81 10.74 5.86
N PHE A 245 14.44 9.50 5.56
CA PHE A 245 13.06 9.12 5.24
C PHE A 245 12.36 8.25 6.28
N SER A 246 13.01 7.86 7.40
CA SER A 246 12.34 7.09 8.47
C SER A 246 11.13 7.82 9.03
N HIS A 247 11.20 9.15 9.17
CA HIS A 247 10.08 9.93 9.69
C HIS A 247 8.88 9.93 8.74
N LEU A 248 9.11 10.02 7.42
CA LEU A 248 8.05 9.90 6.43
C LEU A 248 7.40 8.50 6.47
N LEU A 249 8.21 7.45 6.58
CA LEU A 249 7.71 6.07 6.74
C LEU A 249 6.82 5.95 7.98
N GLU A 250 7.31 6.39 9.14
CA GLU A 250 6.61 6.33 10.43
C GLU A 250 5.29 7.09 10.38
N ASP A 251 5.30 8.29 9.81
CA ASP A 251 4.12 9.13 9.63
C ASP A 251 3.07 8.48 8.72
N ARG A 252 3.47 7.96 7.55
CA ARG A 252 2.52 7.33 6.62
C ARG A 252 1.89 6.07 7.17
N LEU A 253 2.63 5.25 7.92
CA LEU A 253 2.08 4.08 8.60
C LEU A 253 1.06 4.46 9.68
N LEU A 254 1.41 5.42 10.54
CA LEU A 254 0.57 5.89 11.64
C LEU A 254 -0.72 6.55 11.15
N VAL A 255 -0.57 7.51 10.23
CA VAL A 255 -1.71 8.26 9.67
C VAL A 255 -2.61 7.35 8.86
N GLY A 256 -2.04 6.41 8.10
CA GLY A 256 -2.79 5.37 7.39
C GLY A 256 -3.67 4.54 8.33
N GLY A 257 -3.12 4.14 9.48
CA GLY A 257 -3.86 3.39 10.50
C GLY A 257 -5.04 4.18 11.09
N TYR A 258 -4.84 5.44 11.45
CA TYR A 258 -5.93 6.29 11.97
C TYR A 258 -7.02 6.56 10.93
N ARG A 259 -6.64 6.80 9.67
CA ARG A 259 -7.59 7.01 8.58
C ARG A 259 -8.37 5.75 8.23
N LEU A 260 -7.73 4.58 8.28
CA LEU A 260 -8.43 3.30 8.12
C LEU A 260 -9.47 3.11 9.25
N ALA A 261 -9.10 3.38 10.51
CA ALA A 261 -10.04 3.34 11.63
C ALA A 261 -11.20 4.31 11.42
N TYR A 262 -10.92 5.53 10.96
CA TYR A 262 -11.94 6.53 10.68
C TYR A 262 -12.94 6.05 9.61
N VAL A 263 -12.45 5.52 8.49
CA VAL A 263 -13.28 4.99 7.39
C VAL A 263 -14.17 3.85 7.89
N LEU A 264 -13.59 2.88 8.59
CA LEU A 264 -14.33 1.74 9.11
C LEU A 264 -15.35 2.13 10.18
N ASN A 265 -15.02 3.11 11.03
CA ASN A 265 -15.95 3.67 12.01
C ASN A 265 -17.07 4.49 11.35
N MET A 266 -16.80 5.17 10.26
CA MET A 266 -17.83 5.91 9.49
C MET A 266 -18.83 4.93 8.86
N ILE A 267 -18.36 3.80 8.36
CA ILE A 267 -19.21 2.78 7.72
C ILE A 267 -20.03 2.00 8.76
N PHE A 268 -19.42 1.58 9.86
CA PHE A 268 -19.99 0.60 10.79
C PHE A 268 -20.21 1.14 12.22
N GLY A 269 -19.77 2.35 12.51
CA GLY A 269 -19.73 2.96 13.86
C GLY A 269 -21.01 3.57 14.40
#